data_3eee8342543600e637b7b5d325fb7499
#
_entry.id   3eee8342543600e637b7b5d325fb7499
#
_cell.length_a   1.000
_cell.length_b   1.000
_cell.length_c   1.000
_cell.angle_alpha   90.00
_cell.angle_beta   90.00
_cell.angle_gamma   90.00
#
_symmetry.space_group_name_H-M   'P 1'
#
loop_
_entity.id
_entity.type
_entity.pdbx_description
1 polymer ?
#
loop_
_entity_poly.entity_id
_entity_poly.type
_entity_poly.pdbx_seq_one_letter_code
_entity_poly.pdbx_strand_id
1 'polypeptide(L)'
;MRVHRTIGSTRMDIKIAHARIENKIVNLLEPLATLAWTLGFEYHHGLLEKMWKEILKNHAHDSIGCCCSDKVHREIVARFELAEDMADNLLRFYMRKIADNMPQSDADKLVLFNLMPWPREEVINTTVRLRASQFNLRDDRGQPVPYFIRHAREIDPGLIDRQIVHYGNYDPFMEFDIQINQIVPSMGYRTLYIEANQPGNVIAAKSDAEGILENAFWQIALNEDGTLQLVDKDSGVRYDRVLQIEESSDDGDEYDYSPAKEEWVMTSATAKPQCEITHEAWQSRAVIRYDMAVPLNLLERSVRQSTGRVGVEMVVTLSHNSRRIDVDINLDNQADDHRLRVLIPTSFNTDSVLADTQFGSLTRPVNDSAMNNWQQEGWKEAPVPVWNMLNYAALQEGRNGMAVFSEGLREFEVIGEEKKTFAITLLRGVGLLGKEDLFLRPGRPSGIKMPVPDSQLRGLLSCRLSLLSYTGTPTAAGVAQQARAWLTPVQCYNKIPWDAMKLNKAGFNVPESYSLLKMPPVGCLISALKKAEDRQEVILRLFNPAESATCDATVAFSREVISCSETMMDEHITTEENQGSNLSGPFLPGQSRTFSYRLA
;
A
#
# COMPACT_ATOMS: atom_id res chain seq x y z
N MET A 1 5.27 -22.74 -23.29
CA MET A 1 4.84 -23.09 -21.92
C MET A 1 4.00 -21.93 -21.40
N ARG A 2 2.77 -22.18 -21.00
CA ARG A 2 1.88 -21.13 -20.49
C ARG A 2 2.22 -20.78 -19.05
N VAL A 3 2.11 -19.51 -18.70
CA VAL A 3 2.17 -19.01 -17.32
C VAL A 3 0.73 -18.81 -16.83
N HIS A 4 0.41 -19.32 -15.65
CA HIS A 4 -0.90 -19.11 -15.00
C HIS A 4 -0.99 -17.67 -14.48
N ARG A 5 -1.34 -16.72 -15.36
CA ARG A 5 -1.37 -15.28 -15.03
C ARG A 5 -2.46 -14.95 -14.02
N THR A 6 -3.59 -15.66 -14.06
CA THR A 6 -4.76 -15.44 -13.22
C THR A 6 -4.61 -15.97 -11.78
N ILE A 7 -3.53 -16.68 -11.48
CA ILE A 7 -3.10 -16.95 -10.11
C ILE A 7 -2.89 -15.66 -9.30
N GLY A 8 -2.57 -14.55 -9.97
CA GLY A 8 -2.43 -13.23 -9.36
C GLY A 8 -3.67 -12.73 -8.62
N SER A 9 -4.86 -13.26 -8.91
CA SER A 9 -6.14 -12.90 -8.28
C SER A 9 -6.79 -14.02 -7.47
N THR A 10 -6.20 -15.21 -7.42
CA THR A 10 -6.70 -16.32 -6.60
C THR A 10 -6.47 -16.04 -5.13
N ARG A 11 -7.50 -16.25 -4.29
CA ARG A 11 -7.47 -15.95 -2.84
C ARG A 11 -6.83 -14.59 -2.56
N MET A 12 -7.52 -13.53 -3.01
CA MET A 12 -7.04 -12.15 -2.98
C MET A 12 -6.69 -11.67 -1.56
N ASP A 13 -7.34 -12.20 -0.54
CA ASP A 13 -7.03 -11.97 0.88
C ASP A 13 -5.56 -12.27 1.21
N ILE A 14 -5.02 -13.39 0.70
CA ILE A 14 -3.59 -13.74 0.86
C ILE A 14 -2.69 -12.76 0.13
N LYS A 15 -3.05 -12.35 -1.10
CA LYS A 15 -2.23 -11.41 -1.91
C LYS A 15 -2.13 -10.06 -1.22
N ILE A 16 -3.26 -9.56 -0.70
CA ILE A 16 -3.32 -8.28 0.04
C ILE A 16 -2.54 -8.38 1.35
N ALA A 17 -2.76 -9.44 2.14
CA ALA A 17 -2.03 -9.65 3.40
C ALA A 17 -0.52 -9.73 3.17
N HIS A 18 -0.07 -10.50 2.15
CA HIS A 18 1.33 -10.61 1.79
C HIS A 18 1.95 -9.25 1.44
N ALA A 19 1.31 -8.48 0.54
CA ALA A 19 1.82 -7.17 0.13
C ALA A 19 1.93 -6.20 1.31
N ARG A 20 0.90 -6.16 2.17
CA ARG A 20 0.87 -5.30 3.36
C ARG A 20 2.00 -5.63 4.34
N ILE A 21 2.20 -6.91 4.64
CA ILE A 21 3.24 -7.34 5.59
C ILE A 21 4.64 -7.14 5.02
N GLU A 22 4.87 -7.52 3.77
CA GLU A 22 6.15 -7.30 3.10
C GLU A 22 6.52 -5.81 3.10
N ASN A 23 5.58 -4.94 2.71
CA ASN A 23 5.77 -3.49 2.79
C ASN A 23 6.08 -3.01 4.21
N LYS A 24 5.34 -3.51 5.20
CA LYS A 24 5.52 -3.13 6.61
C LYS A 24 6.91 -3.49 7.11
N ILE A 25 7.43 -4.65 6.77
CA ILE A 25 8.77 -5.08 7.22
C ILE A 25 9.85 -4.35 6.44
N VAL A 26 9.82 -4.40 5.11
CA VAL A 26 10.89 -3.89 4.24
C VAL A 26 10.97 -2.36 4.26
N ASN A 27 9.82 -1.69 4.25
CA ASN A 27 9.76 -0.25 4.07
C ASN A 27 9.56 0.55 5.37
N LEU A 28 9.10 -0.10 6.45
CA LEU A 28 8.88 0.57 7.73
C LEU A 28 9.74 -0.02 8.85
N LEU A 29 9.63 -1.31 9.14
CA LEU A 29 10.23 -1.89 10.34
C LEU A 29 11.76 -1.98 10.27
N GLU A 30 12.32 -2.58 9.22
CA GLU A 30 13.80 -2.70 9.08
C GLU A 30 14.47 -1.32 8.98
N PRO A 31 13.95 -0.33 8.21
CA PRO A 31 14.47 1.03 8.22
C PRO A 31 14.38 1.70 9.59
N LEU A 32 13.27 1.56 10.31
CA LEU A 32 13.12 2.14 11.65
C LEU A 32 14.05 1.47 12.68
N ALA A 33 14.18 0.14 12.62
CA ALA A 33 15.12 -0.60 13.47
C ALA A 33 16.56 -0.18 13.21
N THR A 34 16.93 0.05 11.93
CA THR A 34 18.26 0.53 11.55
C THR A 34 18.49 1.96 12.04
N LEU A 35 17.50 2.84 11.87
CA LEU A 35 17.54 4.20 12.42
C LEU A 35 17.74 4.17 13.95
N ALA A 36 16.98 3.34 14.67
CA ALA A 36 17.10 3.20 16.10
C ALA A 36 18.48 2.64 16.51
N TRP A 37 18.98 1.66 15.78
CA TRP A 37 20.31 1.09 16.03
C TRP A 37 21.42 2.11 15.80
N THR A 38 21.36 2.92 14.74
CA THR A 38 22.36 3.99 14.54
C THR A 38 22.31 5.08 15.62
N LEU A 39 21.19 5.21 16.35
CA LEU A 39 21.07 6.05 17.53
C LEU A 39 21.57 5.39 18.82
N GLY A 40 22.03 4.14 18.77
CA GLY A 40 22.61 3.40 19.90
C GLY A 40 21.68 2.38 20.55
N PHE A 41 20.49 2.11 20.00
CA PHE A 41 19.59 1.08 20.50
C PHE A 41 19.94 -0.31 19.94
N GLU A 42 19.43 -1.35 20.59
CA GLU A 42 19.61 -2.73 20.15
C GLU A 42 18.82 -3.00 18.85
N TYR A 43 19.44 -3.73 17.92
CA TYR A 43 18.79 -4.26 16.73
C TYR A 43 18.38 -5.72 16.97
N HIS A 44 17.08 -6.01 16.93
CA HIS A 44 16.55 -7.30 17.34
C HIS A 44 16.53 -8.32 16.17
N HIS A 45 17.73 -8.75 15.72
CA HIS A 45 17.88 -9.72 14.62
C HIS A 45 17.00 -10.94 14.77
N GLY A 46 17.01 -11.59 15.95
CA GLY A 46 16.27 -12.83 16.16
C GLY A 46 14.75 -12.70 15.97
N LEU A 47 14.17 -11.54 16.32
CA LEU A 47 12.74 -11.29 16.11
C LEU A 47 12.44 -11.03 14.64
N LEU A 48 13.28 -10.27 13.94
CA LEU A 48 13.16 -10.03 12.50
C LEU A 48 13.32 -11.34 11.72
N GLU A 49 14.31 -12.14 12.03
CA GLU A 49 14.52 -13.46 11.44
C GLU A 49 13.33 -14.39 11.66
N LYS A 50 12.78 -14.44 12.88
CA LYS A 50 11.59 -15.23 13.19
C LYS A 50 10.40 -14.80 12.32
N MET A 51 10.18 -13.52 12.19
CA MET A 51 9.11 -12.95 11.37
C MET A 51 9.28 -13.32 9.89
N TRP A 52 10.48 -13.13 9.32
CA TRP A 52 10.79 -13.54 7.96
C TRP A 52 10.58 -15.03 7.73
N LYS A 53 10.97 -15.88 8.69
CA LYS A 53 10.75 -17.34 8.60
C LYS A 53 9.27 -17.70 8.54
N GLU A 54 8.39 -17.00 9.25
CA GLU A 54 6.94 -17.25 9.14
C GLU A 54 6.40 -16.86 7.76
N ILE A 55 6.84 -15.74 7.21
CA ILE A 55 6.44 -15.30 5.87
C ILE A 55 6.99 -16.23 4.78
N LEU A 56 8.28 -16.61 4.87
CA LEU A 56 8.93 -17.46 3.88
C LEU A 56 8.33 -18.87 3.81
N LYS A 57 7.76 -19.39 4.90
CA LYS A 57 6.98 -20.64 4.86
C LYS A 57 5.78 -20.54 3.93
N ASN A 58 5.20 -19.34 3.79
CA ASN A 58 4.08 -19.09 2.90
C ASN A 58 4.50 -18.90 1.44
N HIS A 59 5.82 -18.77 1.14
CA HIS A 59 6.34 -18.57 -0.21
C HIS A 59 6.56 -19.87 -1.01
N ALA A 60 6.24 -21.06 -0.45
CA ALA A 60 6.10 -22.25 -1.29
C ALA A 60 5.12 -21.93 -2.43
N HIS A 61 5.47 -22.32 -3.68
CA HIS A 61 4.78 -21.80 -4.87
C HIS A 61 3.27 -22.04 -4.87
N ASP A 62 2.77 -23.17 -4.40
CA ASP A 62 1.33 -23.44 -4.29
C ASP A 62 0.69 -22.62 -3.16
N SER A 63 1.42 -22.35 -2.09
CA SER A 63 0.93 -21.53 -0.97
C SER A 63 0.73 -20.08 -1.37
N ILE A 64 1.78 -19.41 -1.91
CA ILE A 64 1.67 -18.00 -2.33
C ILE A 64 0.94 -17.86 -3.67
N GLY A 65 0.97 -18.87 -4.52
CA GLY A 65 0.13 -19.01 -5.71
C GLY A 65 -1.34 -19.17 -5.35
N CYS A 66 -1.62 -19.67 -4.14
CA CYS A 66 -2.96 -19.89 -3.59
C CYS A 66 -3.74 -21.03 -4.27
N CYS A 67 -3.04 -21.97 -4.91
CA CYS A 67 -3.62 -23.20 -5.45
C CYS A 67 -3.55 -24.28 -4.37
N CYS A 68 -4.32 -24.13 -3.31
CA CYS A 68 -4.16 -24.91 -2.09
C CYS A 68 -5.51 -25.25 -1.43
N SER A 69 -5.52 -26.25 -0.56
CA SER A 69 -6.70 -26.60 0.22
C SER A 69 -7.05 -25.50 1.23
N ASP A 70 -8.31 -25.42 1.64
CA ASP A 70 -8.77 -24.49 2.67
C ASP A 70 -8.01 -24.63 3.99
N LYS A 71 -7.57 -25.84 4.33
CA LYS A 71 -6.71 -26.05 5.51
C LYS A 71 -5.38 -25.29 5.38
N VAL A 72 -4.71 -25.41 4.23
CA VAL A 72 -3.45 -24.71 3.96
C VAL A 72 -3.67 -23.19 3.91
N HIS A 73 -4.78 -22.74 3.29
CA HIS A 73 -5.17 -21.33 3.28
C HIS A 73 -5.24 -20.74 4.69
N ARG A 74 -5.97 -21.40 5.61
CA ARG A 74 -6.10 -20.94 7.01
C ARG A 74 -4.75 -20.90 7.74
N GLU A 75 -3.86 -21.85 7.46
CA GLU A 75 -2.51 -21.87 8.01
C GLU A 75 -1.64 -20.72 7.47
N ILE A 76 -1.81 -20.35 6.19
CA ILE A 76 -1.12 -19.19 5.57
C ILE A 76 -1.60 -17.89 6.23
N VAL A 77 -2.92 -17.72 6.37
CA VAL A 77 -3.51 -16.55 7.03
C VAL A 77 -2.99 -16.40 8.45
N ALA A 78 -3.02 -17.49 9.25
CA ALA A 78 -2.53 -17.47 10.63
C ALA A 78 -1.03 -17.09 10.75
N ARG A 79 -0.18 -17.52 9.80
CA ARG A 79 1.24 -17.10 9.79
C ARG A 79 1.40 -15.63 9.42
N PHE A 80 0.59 -15.12 8.50
CA PHE A 80 0.61 -13.68 8.18
C PHE A 80 0.12 -12.84 9.35
N GLU A 81 -0.96 -13.22 10.02
CA GLU A 81 -1.45 -12.52 11.22
C GLU A 81 -0.36 -12.49 12.31
N LEU A 82 0.28 -13.62 12.60
CA LEU A 82 1.39 -13.68 13.56
C LEU A 82 2.54 -12.74 13.17
N ALA A 83 2.94 -12.75 11.90
CA ALA A 83 4.03 -11.89 11.42
C ALA A 83 3.65 -10.41 11.48
N GLU A 84 2.40 -10.07 11.19
CA GLU A 84 1.90 -8.70 11.25
C GLU A 84 1.85 -8.18 12.70
N ASP A 85 1.33 -8.98 13.64
CA ASP A 85 1.34 -8.64 15.07
C ASP A 85 2.77 -8.40 15.60
N MET A 86 3.71 -9.25 15.20
CA MET A 86 5.12 -9.06 15.56
C MET A 86 5.68 -7.76 14.98
N ALA A 87 5.37 -7.45 13.70
CA ALA A 87 5.82 -6.23 13.04
C ALA A 87 5.26 -4.98 13.71
N ASP A 88 3.97 -4.95 14.01
CA ASP A 88 3.30 -3.82 14.66
C ASP A 88 3.84 -3.57 16.07
N ASN A 89 4.07 -4.64 16.83
CA ASN A 89 4.66 -4.52 18.17
C ASN A 89 6.10 -4.00 18.11
N LEU A 90 6.92 -4.48 17.16
CA LEU A 90 8.29 -4.00 17.01
C LEU A 90 8.36 -2.56 16.48
N LEU A 91 7.50 -2.17 15.55
CA LEU A 91 7.38 -0.78 15.08
C LEU A 91 7.07 0.15 16.26
N ARG A 92 6.05 -0.18 17.03
CA ARG A 92 5.68 0.59 18.24
C ARG A 92 6.80 0.63 19.25
N PHE A 93 7.48 -0.49 19.47
CA PHE A 93 8.61 -0.59 20.39
C PHE A 93 9.75 0.38 19.99
N TYR A 94 10.19 0.38 18.73
CA TYR A 94 11.27 1.26 18.29
C TYR A 94 10.87 2.74 18.32
N MET A 95 9.66 3.09 17.86
CA MET A 95 9.14 4.46 17.95
C MET A 95 9.12 4.95 19.40
N ARG A 96 8.65 4.09 20.31
CA ARG A 96 8.61 4.39 21.75
C ARG A 96 10.01 4.53 22.34
N LYS A 97 10.96 3.62 22.01
CA LYS A 97 12.36 3.72 22.48
C LYS A 97 12.99 5.05 22.10
N ILE A 98 12.78 5.50 20.88
CA ILE A 98 13.28 6.81 20.41
C ILE A 98 12.60 7.92 21.21
N ALA A 99 11.28 7.94 21.29
CA ALA A 99 10.53 9.02 21.96
C ALA A 99 10.82 9.12 23.46
N ASP A 100 10.96 7.97 24.17
CA ASP A 100 11.24 7.94 25.62
C ASP A 100 12.66 8.38 25.99
N ASN A 101 13.59 8.34 25.02
CA ASN A 101 14.99 8.72 25.24
C ASN A 101 15.36 10.11 24.67
N MET A 102 14.38 10.88 24.21
CA MET A 102 14.55 12.31 23.93
C MET A 102 14.73 13.10 25.23
N PRO A 103 15.29 14.34 25.17
CA PRO A 103 15.38 15.22 26.33
C PRO A 103 14.03 15.36 27.05
N GLN A 104 14.09 15.49 28.36
CA GLN A 104 12.88 15.68 29.16
C GLN A 104 12.21 17.02 28.83
N SER A 105 10.87 17.02 28.75
CA SER A 105 10.04 18.18 28.51
C SER A 105 8.78 18.06 29.37
N ASP A 106 8.21 19.18 29.80
CA ASP A 106 6.92 19.23 30.48
C ASP A 106 5.74 19.00 29.52
N ALA A 107 5.98 19.18 28.23
CA ALA A 107 5.02 18.87 27.18
C ALA A 107 5.11 17.42 26.73
N ASP A 108 3.97 16.81 26.44
CA ASP A 108 3.90 15.53 25.74
C ASP A 108 4.42 15.66 24.31
N LYS A 109 4.77 14.53 23.69
CA LYS A 109 5.38 14.52 22.37
C LYS A 109 4.55 13.74 21.38
N LEU A 110 4.40 14.30 20.18
CA LEU A 110 3.95 13.62 18.98
C LEU A 110 5.15 13.52 18.02
N VAL A 111 5.65 12.30 17.81
CA VAL A 111 6.82 12.05 16.96
C VAL A 111 6.36 11.52 15.61
N LEU A 112 6.79 12.18 14.54
CA LEU A 112 6.44 11.87 13.15
C LEU A 112 7.65 11.23 12.49
N PHE A 113 7.51 9.99 11.97
CA PHE A 113 8.58 9.22 11.34
C PHE A 113 8.34 9.10 9.84
N ASN A 114 9.27 9.59 9.04
CA ASN A 114 9.33 9.41 7.60
C ASN A 114 10.44 8.41 7.26
N LEU A 115 10.07 7.24 6.76
CA LEU A 115 11.00 6.17 6.41
C LEU A 115 11.31 6.11 4.90
N MET A 116 10.97 7.19 4.18
CA MET A 116 11.44 7.42 2.81
C MET A 116 12.76 8.21 2.82
N PRO A 117 13.65 7.98 1.83
CA PRO A 117 14.97 8.62 1.80
C PRO A 117 14.96 10.08 1.31
N TRP A 118 13.80 10.70 1.20
CA TRP A 118 13.64 12.14 0.89
C TRP A 118 12.66 12.79 1.86
N PRO A 119 12.80 14.10 2.14
CA PRO A 119 11.84 14.80 2.97
C PRO A 119 10.48 14.87 2.26
N ARG A 120 9.39 14.75 3.02
CA ARG A 120 8.02 14.81 2.49
C ARG A 120 7.19 15.82 3.23
N GLU A 121 6.43 16.60 2.49
CA GLU A 121 5.29 17.33 3.02
C GLU A 121 4.05 16.46 2.85
N GLU A 122 3.43 16.08 3.96
CA GLU A 122 2.28 15.18 3.94
C GLU A 122 1.16 15.67 4.84
N VAL A 123 -0.07 15.41 4.41
CA VAL A 123 -1.25 15.49 5.27
C VAL A 123 -1.31 14.22 6.10
N ILE A 124 -1.10 14.37 7.39
CA ILE A 124 -0.96 13.27 8.33
C ILE A 124 -2.20 13.20 9.20
N ASN A 125 -2.89 12.06 9.17
CA ASN A 125 -3.96 11.75 10.11
C ASN A 125 -3.37 10.94 11.26
N THR A 126 -3.58 11.42 12.49
CA THR A 126 -3.03 10.77 13.68
C THR A 126 -3.93 10.99 14.90
N THR A 127 -3.68 10.22 15.95
CA THR A 127 -4.44 10.32 17.20
C THR A 127 -3.56 10.89 18.29
N VAL A 128 -4.08 11.90 19.00
CA VAL A 128 -3.47 12.49 20.19
C VAL A 128 -4.31 12.12 21.39
N ARG A 129 -3.66 11.60 22.44
CA ARG A 129 -4.28 11.21 23.72
C ARG A 129 -3.69 12.01 24.84
N LEU A 130 -4.53 12.70 25.61
CA LEU A 130 -4.11 13.51 26.74
C LEU A 130 -5.23 13.71 27.78
N ARG A 131 -4.86 14.06 29.01
CA ARG A 131 -5.81 14.36 30.10
C ARG A 131 -6.17 15.84 30.13
N ALA A 132 -6.57 16.37 28.98
CA ALA A 132 -7.04 17.74 28.85
C ALA A 132 -8.11 17.81 27.75
N SER A 133 -9.02 18.74 27.84
CA SER A 133 -10.08 18.97 26.84
C SER A 133 -9.61 19.83 25.65
N GLN A 134 -8.43 20.43 25.76
CA GLN A 134 -7.81 21.24 24.70
C GLN A 134 -6.29 21.17 24.81
N PHE A 135 -5.61 21.44 23.70
CA PHE A 135 -4.14 21.47 23.64
C PHE A 135 -3.66 22.39 22.54
N ASN A 136 -2.39 22.78 22.61
CA ASN A 136 -1.67 23.45 21.54
C ASN A 136 -0.59 22.52 21.00
N LEU A 137 -0.31 22.59 19.69
CA LEU A 137 0.83 21.94 19.07
C LEU A 137 1.91 22.94 18.73
N ARG A 138 3.17 22.62 19.04
CA ARG A 138 4.34 23.39 18.63
C ARG A 138 5.36 22.50 17.96
N ASP A 139 6.12 23.07 17.04
CA ASP A 139 7.26 22.40 16.46
C ASP A 139 8.52 22.52 17.36
N ASP A 140 9.63 21.90 16.93
CA ASP A 140 10.95 21.91 17.55
C ASP A 140 11.61 23.32 17.64
N ARG A 141 11.02 24.33 16.99
CA ARG A 141 11.43 25.75 17.05
C ARG A 141 10.48 26.57 17.90
N GLY A 142 9.51 25.93 18.55
CA GLY A 142 8.48 26.59 19.36
C GLY A 142 7.40 27.31 18.56
N GLN A 143 7.32 27.11 17.23
CA GLN A 143 6.28 27.70 16.40
C GLN A 143 4.98 26.93 16.53
N PRO A 144 3.82 27.61 16.63
CA PRO A 144 2.53 26.93 16.69
C PRO A 144 2.27 26.18 15.39
N VAL A 145 1.87 24.90 15.53
CA VAL A 145 1.49 24.03 14.44
C VAL A 145 -0.04 24.00 14.33
N PRO A 146 -0.59 24.41 13.17
CA PRO A 146 -2.02 24.32 12.94
C PRO A 146 -2.47 22.85 12.80
N TYR A 147 -3.67 22.53 13.32
CA TYR A 147 -4.27 21.22 13.20
C TYR A 147 -5.79 21.28 13.07
N PHE A 148 -6.37 20.25 12.49
CA PHE A 148 -7.81 20.07 12.38
C PHE A 148 -8.25 18.90 13.26
N ILE A 149 -9.32 19.05 14.02
CA ILE A 149 -9.89 17.97 14.83
C ILE A 149 -11.00 17.31 14.02
N ARG A 150 -10.79 16.05 13.64
CA ARG A 150 -11.77 15.23 12.93
C ARG A 150 -12.80 14.66 13.89
N HIS A 151 -12.32 14.17 15.02
CA HIS A 151 -13.14 13.57 16.06
C HIS A 151 -12.48 13.76 17.42
N ALA A 152 -13.30 13.91 18.46
CA ALA A 152 -12.86 13.97 19.86
C ALA A 152 -13.80 13.15 20.73
N ARG A 153 -13.24 12.30 21.59
CA ARG A 153 -14.01 11.46 22.49
C ARG A 153 -13.27 11.25 23.82
N GLU A 154 -14.05 11.08 24.87
CA GLU A 154 -13.52 10.66 26.17
C GLU A 154 -13.41 9.14 26.20
N ILE A 155 -12.28 8.64 26.66
CA ILE A 155 -12.01 7.22 26.88
C ILE A 155 -11.88 6.97 28.38
N ASP A 156 -12.69 6.07 28.90
CA ASP A 156 -12.56 5.56 30.27
C ASP A 156 -11.76 4.24 30.22
N PRO A 157 -10.46 4.25 30.61
CA PRO A 157 -9.65 3.04 30.62
C PRO A 157 -10.16 1.99 31.61
N GLY A 158 -10.88 2.38 32.66
CA GLY A 158 -11.48 1.47 33.61
C GLY A 158 -12.58 0.57 33.02
N LEU A 159 -13.19 0.98 31.89
CA LEU A 159 -14.16 0.17 31.15
C LEU A 159 -13.49 -0.87 30.24
N ILE A 160 -12.29 -0.57 29.75
CA ILE A 160 -11.58 -1.40 28.76
C ILE A 160 -10.81 -2.53 29.47
N ASP A 161 -10.22 -2.25 30.64
CA ASP A 161 -9.28 -3.18 31.28
C ASP A 161 -9.48 -3.30 32.79
N ARG A 162 -10.65 -3.73 33.21
CA ARG A 162 -10.98 -3.97 34.62
C ARG A 162 -10.18 -5.09 35.27
N GLN A 163 -9.43 -5.87 34.51
CA GLN A 163 -8.67 -7.03 35.02
C GLN A 163 -7.24 -6.69 35.42
N ILE A 164 -6.68 -5.59 34.93
CA ILE A 164 -5.33 -5.12 35.32
C ILE A 164 -5.45 -4.12 36.48
N VAL A 165 -5.89 -4.62 37.61
CA VAL A 165 -6.51 -3.81 38.69
C VAL A 165 -5.52 -3.11 39.61
N HIS A 166 -4.21 -3.34 39.61
CA HIS A 166 -3.53 -3.00 40.86
C HIS A 166 -2.55 -1.82 40.84
N TYR A 167 -2.17 -1.23 39.71
CA TYR A 167 -1.17 -0.14 39.68
C TYR A 167 -1.36 0.93 38.59
N GLY A 168 -2.53 1.01 37.97
CA GLY A 168 -2.81 1.97 36.90
C GLY A 168 -3.54 3.20 37.36
N ASN A 169 -3.29 4.34 36.75
CA ASN A 169 -4.12 5.51 36.85
C ASN A 169 -5.27 5.41 35.82
N TYR A 170 -6.47 5.13 36.28
CA TYR A 170 -7.68 4.90 35.49
C TYR A 170 -8.50 6.17 35.23
N ASP A 171 -7.94 7.35 35.48
CA ASP A 171 -8.66 8.59 35.17
C ASP A 171 -8.96 8.64 33.65
N PRO A 172 -10.16 9.04 33.25
CA PRO A 172 -10.52 9.25 31.87
C PRO A 172 -9.55 10.19 31.15
N PHE A 173 -9.42 9.99 29.85
CA PHE A 173 -8.62 10.85 28.99
C PHE A 173 -9.37 11.16 27.70
N MET A 174 -8.97 12.26 27.05
CA MET A 174 -9.46 12.61 25.73
C MET A 174 -8.60 11.99 24.64
N GLU A 175 -9.26 11.43 23.65
CA GLU A 175 -8.66 10.99 22.40
C GLU A 175 -9.15 11.92 21.29
N PHE A 176 -8.20 12.52 20.58
CA PHE A 176 -8.45 13.41 19.45
C PHE A 176 -7.87 12.80 18.17
N ASP A 177 -8.73 12.49 17.22
CA ASP A 177 -8.29 12.20 15.87
C ASP A 177 -8.06 13.52 15.15
N ILE A 178 -6.82 13.80 14.81
CA ILE A 178 -6.41 15.06 14.22
C ILE A 178 -5.76 14.88 12.84
N GLN A 179 -5.84 15.95 12.07
CA GLN A 179 -5.14 16.10 10.82
C GLN A 179 -4.15 17.26 10.94
N ILE A 180 -2.92 17.04 10.48
CA ILE A 180 -1.86 18.04 10.40
C ILE A 180 -1.22 17.98 9.01
N ASN A 181 -0.68 19.09 8.53
CA ASN A 181 0.17 19.13 7.35
C ASN A 181 1.59 19.47 7.76
N GLN A 182 2.55 18.54 7.56
CA GLN A 182 3.91 18.70 8.06
C GLN A 182 4.95 18.20 7.08
N ILE A 183 6.10 18.89 7.06
CA ILE A 183 7.32 18.40 6.42
C ILE A 183 8.06 17.53 7.42
N VAL A 184 8.29 16.26 7.05
CA VAL A 184 9.05 15.30 7.86
C VAL A 184 10.38 14.99 7.17
N PRO A 185 11.54 15.05 7.87
CA PRO A 185 12.85 14.84 7.27
C PRO A 185 13.00 13.44 6.68
N SER A 186 13.96 13.27 5.78
CA SER A 186 14.26 12.01 5.10
C SER A 186 14.77 10.96 6.07
N MET A 187 14.32 9.71 5.91
CA MET A 187 14.74 8.53 6.68
C MET A 187 15.02 8.90 8.14
N GLY A 188 13.98 9.44 8.81
CA GLY A 188 14.15 10.04 10.11
C GLY A 188 12.84 10.44 10.77
N TYR A 189 12.93 11.36 11.71
CA TYR A 189 11.77 11.80 12.47
C TYR A 189 11.87 13.28 12.86
N ARG A 190 10.70 13.83 13.19
CA ARG A 190 10.50 15.17 13.75
C ARG A 190 9.54 15.10 14.94
N THR A 191 9.80 15.88 15.98
CA THR A 191 8.95 15.96 17.17
C THR A 191 8.10 17.22 17.14
N LEU A 192 6.82 17.05 17.46
CA LEU A 192 5.90 18.12 17.83
C LEU A 192 5.61 18.01 19.34
N TYR A 193 5.43 19.15 19.99
CA TYR A 193 5.13 19.25 21.41
C TYR A 193 3.65 19.50 21.62
N ILE A 194 3.05 18.76 22.56
CA ILE A 194 1.65 18.85 22.94
C ILE A 194 1.58 19.59 24.28
N GLU A 195 1.11 20.82 24.27
CA GLU A 195 0.91 21.64 25.46
C GLU A 195 -0.53 21.51 25.94
N ALA A 196 -0.77 20.66 26.93
CA ALA A 196 -2.09 20.42 27.50
C ALA A 196 -2.67 21.69 28.14
N ASN A 197 -3.99 21.84 28.09
CA ASN A 197 -4.75 22.97 28.64
C ASN A 197 -4.40 24.35 28.04
N GLN A 198 -3.72 24.39 26.90
CA GLN A 198 -3.44 25.62 26.16
C GLN A 198 -4.36 25.73 24.94
N PRO A 199 -4.83 26.94 24.59
CA PRO A 199 -5.61 27.11 23.36
C PRO A 199 -4.73 26.83 22.13
N GLY A 200 -5.19 25.93 21.27
CA GLY A 200 -4.46 25.51 20.08
C GLY A 200 -4.84 26.29 18.81
N ASN A 201 -4.00 26.20 17.80
CA ASN A 201 -4.28 26.72 16.48
C ASN A 201 -5.15 25.71 15.69
N VAL A 202 -6.42 25.60 16.09
CA VAL A 202 -7.40 24.70 15.46
C VAL A 202 -7.95 25.34 14.19
N ILE A 203 -7.79 24.66 13.05
CA ILE A 203 -8.34 25.11 11.77
C ILE A 203 -9.76 24.54 11.63
N ALA A 204 -10.67 25.34 11.10
CA ALA A 204 -12.02 24.89 10.75
C ALA A 204 -12.02 24.05 9.45
N ALA A 205 -13.03 23.20 9.31
CA ALA A 205 -13.33 22.57 8.04
C ALA A 205 -13.56 23.63 6.94
N LYS A 206 -13.26 23.27 5.69
CA LYS A 206 -13.63 24.12 4.55
C LYS A 206 -15.16 24.12 4.41
N SER A 207 -15.72 25.24 3.95
CA SER A 207 -17.14 25.30 3.60
C SER A 207 -17.42 24.38 2.40
N ASP A 208 -18.57 23.71 2.42
CA ASP A 208 -19.01 22.85 1.33
C ASP A 208 -19.03 23.60 -0.01
N ALA A 209 -18.24 23.14 -0.95
CA ALA A 209 -18.31 23.55 -2.33
C ALA A 209 -19.03 22.45 -3.12
N GLU A 210 -20.33 22.65 -3.36
CA GLU A 210 -21.18 22.01 -4.38
C GLU A 210 -20.87 20.55 -4.79
N GLY A 211 -20.69 19.61 -3.81
CA GLY A 211 -20.56 18.19 -4.15
C GLY A 211 -19.33 17.79 -4.99
N ILE A 212 -18.27 18.60 -4.98
CA ILE A 212 -17.06 18.41 -5.77
C ILE A 212 -15.84 18.31 -4.84
N LEU A 213 -14.96 17.32 -5.06
CA LEU A 213 -13.64 17.31 -4.42
C LEU A 213 -12.66 18.05 -5.34
N GLU A 214 -11.96 19.05 -4.78
CA GLU A 214 -11.08 19.89 -5.57
C GLU A 214 -9.78 20.22 -4.83
N ASN A 215 -8.67 20.20 -5.58
CA ASN A 215 -7.38 20.72 -5.14
C ASN A 215 -6.66 21.47 -6.29
N ALA A 216 -5.36 21.73 -6.14
CA ALA A 216 -4.58 22.40 -7.18
C ALA A 216 -4.50 21.61 -8.50
N PHE A 217 -4.64 20.29 -8.48
CA PHE A 217 -4.40 19.38 -9.60
C PHE A 217 -5.67 18.77 -10.17
N TRP A 218 -6.67 18.54 -9.34
CA TRP A 218 -7.86 17.79 -9.68
C TRP A 218 -9.15 18.56 -9.41
N GLN A 219 -10.13 18.33 -10.27
CA GLN A 219 -11.54 18.53 -10.01
C GLN A 219 -12.23 17.18 -10.17
N ILE A 220 -12.94 16.73 -9.13
CA ILE A 220 -13.59 15.41 -9.07
C ILE A 220 -15.06 15.61 -8.76
N ALA A 221 -15.93 15.20 -9.68
CA ALA A 221 -17.37 15.21 -9.49
C ALA A 221 -17.91 13.78 -9.37
N LEU A 222 -18.94 13.58 -8.54
CA LEU A 222 -19.65 12.32 -8.44
C LEU A 222 -20.79 12.28 -9.46
N ASN A 223 -20.90 11.16 -10.17
CA ASN A 223 -22.03 10.85 -11.04
C ASN A 223 -23.19 10.24 -10.23
N GLU A 224 -24.40 10.28 -10.79
CA GLU A 224 -25.60 9.71 -10.14
C GLU A 224 -25.49 8.20 -9.88
N ASP A 225 -24.66 7.48 -10.64
CA ASP A 225 -24.42 6.05 -10.49
C ASP A 225 -23.24 5.71 -9.53
N GLY A 226 -22.69 6.72 -8.82
CA GLY A 226 -21.58 6.57 -7.89
C GLY A 226 -20.20 6.48 -8.53
N THR A 227 -20.09 6.54 -9.85
CA THR A 227 -18.80 6.67 -10.52
C THR A 227 -18.27 8.11 -10.45
N LEU A 228 -16.99 8.29 -10.76
CA LEU A 228 -16.37 9.61 -10.74
C LEU A 228 -16.13 10.17 -12.15
N GLN A 229 -16.29 11.47 -12.27
CA GLN A 229 -15.70 12.25 -13.35
C GLN A 229 -14.47 12.99 -12.81
N LEU A 230 -13.31 12.78 -13.42
CA LEU A 230 -12.05 13.43 -13.04
C LEU A 230 -11.61 14.40 -14.13
N VAL A 231 -11.15 15.58 -13.75
CA VAL A 231 -10.50 16.55 -14.63
C VAL A 231 -9.12 16.87 -14.08
N ASP A 232 -8.08 16.50 -14.81
CA ASP A 232 -6.71 16.94 -14.53
C ASP A 232 -6.56 18.39 -14.98
N LYS A 233 -6.34 19.31 -14.04
CA LYS A 233 -6.31 20.74 -14.31
C LYS A 233 -5.08 21.20 -15.11
N ASP A 234 -3.98 20.46 -15.00
CA ASP A 234 -2.74 20.81 -15.71
C ASP A 234 -2.76 20.38 -17.16
N SER A 235 -3.28 19.18 -17.45
CA SER A 235 -3.34 18.64 -18.81
C SER A 235 -4.66 18.93 -19.52
N GLY A 236 -5.73 19.24 -18.77
CA GLY A 236 -7.11 19.34 -19.26
C GLY A 236 -7.74 18.00 -19.63
N VAL A 237 -7.06 16.88 -19.36
CA VAL A 237 -7.59 15.54 -19.66
C VAL A 237 -8.75 15.21 -18.73
N ARG A 238 -9.80 14.64 -19.34
CA ARG A 238 -11.00 14.19 -18.61
C ARG A 238 -11.07 12.67 -18.61
N TYR A 239 -11.50 12.13 -17.48
CA TYR A 239 -11.74 10.71 -17.25
C TYR A 239 -13.17 10.55 -16.76
N ASP A 240 -13.98 9.81 -17.49
CA ASP A 240 -15.40 9.65 -17.17
C ASP A 240 -15.67 8.24 -16.64
N ARG A 241 -16.65 8.12 -15.72
CA ARG A 241 -17.11 6.85 -15.13
C ARG A 241 -16.01 6.05 -14.44
N VAL A 242 -15.08 6.73 -13.82
CA VAL A 242 -13.98 6.12 -13.07
C VAL A 242 -14.52 5.45 -11.79
N LEU A 243 -13.95 4.30 -11.41
CA LEU A 243 -14.34 3.45 -10.28
C LEU A 243 -15.68 2.71 -10.44
N GLN A 244 -16.13 2.44 -11.67
CA GLN A 244 -17.23 1.53 -11.89
C GLN A 244 -16.82 0.10 -11.48
N ILE A 245 -17.68 -0.60 -10.74
CA ILE A 245 -17.48 -2.03 -10.46
C ILE A 245 -18.12 -2.84 -11.58
N GLU A 246 -17.37 -3.81 -12.10
CA GLU A 246 -17.82 -4.81 -13.04
C GLU A 246 -17.84 -6.18 -12.38
N GLU A 247 -18.90 -6.91 -12.59
CA GLU A 247 -19.10 -8.27 -12.13
C GLU A 247 -19.28 -9.19 -13.34
N SER A 248 -18.56 -10.31 -13.36
CA SER A 248 -18.60 -11.34 -14.40
C SER A 248 -18.55 -12.73 -13.78
N SER A 249 -18.83 -13.78 -14.56
CA SER A 249 -18.67 -15.15 -14.11
C SER A 249 -17.21 -15.52 -13.86
N ASP A 250 -16.99 -16.50 -12.97
CA ASP A 250 -15.77 -17.29 -12.95
C ASP A 250 -16.12 -18.78 -12.83
N ASP A 251 -16.14 -19.48 -13.95
CA ASP A 251 -16.33 -20.92 -14.07
C ASP A 251 -14.97 -21.67 -14.08
N GLY A 252 -13.95 -21.01 -13.55
CA GLY A 252 -12.58 -21.51 -13.47
C GLY A 252 -12.26 -22.36 -12.26
N ASP A 253 -11.00 -22.39 -11.91
CA ASP A 253 -10.45 -23.02 -10.72
C ASP A 253 -9.37 -22.11 -10.08
N GLU A 254 -8.68 -22.60 -9.03
CA GLU A 254 -7.65 -21.77 -8.37
C GLU A 254 -6.44 -21.45 -9.27
N TYR A 255 -6.20 -22.21 -10.35
CA TYR A 255 -5.11 -21.96 -11.29
C TYR A 255 -5.50 -20.95 -12.37
N ASP A 256 -6.73 -21.07 -12.91
CA ASP A 256 -7.12 -20.33 -14.08
C ASP A 256 -8.54 -19.75 -13.98
N TYR A 257 -8.65 -18.49 -14.32
CA TYR A 257 -9.93 -17.87 -14.64
C TYR A 257 -10.51 -18.50 -15.90
N SER A 258 -11.81 -18.71 -15.90
CA SER A 258 -12.55 -19.08 -17.10
C SER A 258 -13.96 -18.47 -17.07
N PRO A 259 -14.36 -17.73 -18.11
CA PRO A 259 -15.74 -17.26 -18.17
C PRO A 259 -16.69 -18.47 -18.30
N ALA A 260 -17.91 -18.32 -17.82
CA ALA A 260 -18.98 -19.28 -18.09
C ALA A 260 -19.30 -19.31 -19.60
N LYS A 261 -19.83 -20.44 -20.05
CA LYS A 261 -20.24 -20.60 -21.45
C LYS A 261 -21.28 -19.58 -21.88
N GLU A 262 -22.17 -19.25 -20.98
CA GLU A 262 -23.20 -18.21 -21.16
C GLU A 262 -22.89 -17.04 -20.23
N GLU A 263 -22.02 -16.16 -20.70
CA GLU A 263 -21.56 -15.01 -19.93
C GLU A 263 -22.68 -13.96 -19.78
N TRP A 264 -22.76 -13.37 -18.60
CA TRP A 264 -23.60 -12.23 -18.29
C TRP A 264 -22.83 -11.25 -17.40
N VAL A 265 -22.26 -10.24 -18.02
CA VAL A 265 -21.50 -9.19 -17.33
C VAL A 265 -22.46 -8.13 -16.80
N MET A 266 -22.28 -7.75 -15.56
CA MET A 266 -23.05 -6.70 -14.88
C MET A 266 -22.11 -5.60 -14.41
N THR A 267 -22.65 -4.41 -14.18
CA THR A 267 -21.89 -3.28 -13.65
C THR A 267 -22.66 -2.56 -12.57
N SER A 268 -21.95 -1.77 -11.77
CA SER A 268 -22.55 -0.90 -10.74
C SER A 268 -23.39 0.25 -11.30
N ALA A 269 -23.48 0.41 -12.62
CA ALA A 269 -24.29 1.47 -13.26
C ALA A 269 -25.78 1.43 -12.90
N THR A 270 -26.30 0.28 -12.47
CA THR A 270 -27.69 0.12 -12.04
C THR A 270 -27.89 0.27 -10.54
N ALA A 271 -26.81 0.40 -9.78
CA ALA A 271 -26.86 0.60 -8.34
C ALA A 271 -27.38 2.00 -7.99
N LYS A 272 -27.95 2.13 -6.80
CA LYS A 272 -28.40 3.41 -6.26
C LYS A 272 -27.47 3.81 -5.11
N PRO A 273 -26.41 4.56 -5.39
CA PRO A 273 -25.44 4.91 -4.38
C PRO A 273 -25.99 5.91 -3.37
N GLN A 274 -25.53 5.75 -2.12
CA GLN A 274 -25.58 6.79 -1.10
C GLN A 274 -24.20 7.43 -1.07
N CYS A 275 -24.14 8.75 -1.29
CA CYS A 275 -22.89 9.50 -1.36
C CYS A 275 -22.85 10.54 -0.26
N GLU A 276 -21.72 10.63 0.43
CA GLU A 276 -21.44 11.63 1.45
C GLU A 276 -20.09 12.29 1.11
N ILE A 277 -20.06 13.63 1.04
CA ILE A 277 -18.84 14.39 0.83
C ILE A 277 -18.51 15.18 2.10
N THR A 278 -17.24 15.14 2.49
CA THR A 278 -16.71 15.88 3.65
C THR A 278 -15.46 16.64 3.23
N HIS A 279 -15.42 17.93 3.57
CA HIS A 279 -14.26 18.79 3.37
C HIS A 279 -13.60 19.08 4.72
N GLU A 280 -12.40 18.53 4.92
CA GLU A 280 -11.55 18.77 6.07
C GLU A 280 -10.58 19.94 5.80
N ALA A 281 -9.66 20.24 6.71
CA ALA A 281 -8.73 21.35 6.52
C ALA A 281 -7.80 21.16 5.29
N TRP A 282 -7.27 19.94 5.11
CA TRP A 282 -6.32 19.63 4.05
C TRP A 282 -6.69 18.42 3.19
N GLN A 283 -7.84 17.82 3.44
CA GLN A 283 -8.36 16.70 2.63
C GLN A 283 -9.84 16.91 2.34
N SER A 284 -10.27 16.41 1.19
CA SER A 284 -11.67 16.20 0.89
C SER A 284 -11.91 14.71 0.70
N ARG A 285 -13.05 14.21 1.17
CA ARG A 285 -13.40 12.79 1.12
C ARG A 285 -14.79 12.62 0.54
N ALA A 286 -14.96 11.60 -0.30
CA ALA A 286 -16.26 11.11 -0.72
C ALA A 286 -16.42 9.66 -0.26
N VAL A 287 -17.52 9.36 0.40
CA VAL A 287 -17.91 8.00 0.79
C VAL A 287 -19.10 7.59 -0.06
N ILE A 288 -18.95 6.50 -0.80
CA ILE A 288 -19.92 6.01 -1.78
C ILE A 288 -20.34 4.61 -1.36
N ARG A 289 -21.61 4.37 -1.06
CA ARG A 289 -22.14 3.07 -0.59
C ARG A 289 -23.29 2.61 -1.47
N TYR A 290 -23.24 1.35 -1.86
CA TYR A 290 -24.34 0.70 -2.58
C TYR A 290 -24.27 -0.83 -2.48
N ASP A 291 -25.39 -1.47 -2.78
CA ASP A 291 -25.47 -2.91 -3.01
C ASP A 291 -25.65 -3.20 -4.49
N MET A 292 -24.88 -4.15 -5.01
CA MET A 292 -25.10 -4.74 -6.33
C MET A 292 -25.85 -6.06 -6.18
N ALA A 293 -26.99 -6.20 -6.86
CA ALA A 293 -27.63 -7.48 -7.05
C ALA A 293 -26.88 -8.23 -8.14
N VAL A 294 -26.38 -9.42 -7.81
CA VAL A 294 -25.58 -10.27 -8.70
C VAL A 294 -26.12 -11.70 -8.68
N PRO A 295 -25.84 -12.54 -9.68
CA PRO A 295 -26.16 -13.96 -9.58
C PRO A 295 -25.51 -14.60 -8.34
N LEU A 296 -26.28 -15.38 -7.59
CA LEU A 296 -25.77 -16.06 -6.40
C LEU A 296 -24.67 -17.08 -6.75
N ASN A 297 -24.76 -17.68 -7.94
CA ASN A 297 -23.83 -18.68 -8.46
C ASN A 297 -24.03 -18.86 -9.99
N LEU A 298 -23.28 -19.78 -10.60
CA LEU A 298 -23.35 -20.07 -12.04
C LEU A 298 -24.74 -20.54 -12.50
N LEU A 299 -25.51 -21.24 -11.65
CA LEU A 299 -26.86 -21.69 -12.01
C LEU A 299 -27.80 -20.49 -12.21
N GLU A 300 -27.82 -19.56 -11.25
CA GLU A 300 -28.61 -18.32 -11.41
C GLU A 300 -28.16 -17.48 -12.61
N ARG A 301 -26.83 -17.42 -12.84
CA ARG A 301 -26.28 -16.72 -14.00
C ARG A 301 -26.82 -17.30 -15.32
N SER A 302 -26.88 -18.62 -15.44
CA SER A 302 -27.35 -19.29 -16.65
C SER A 302 -28.82 -18.98 -16.98
N VAL A 303 -29.63 -18.68 -15.95
CA VAL A 303 -31.04 -18.30 -16.11
C VAL A 303 -31.30 -16.80 -15.91
N ARG A 304 -30.23 -16.00 -15.84
CA ARG A 304 -30.25 -14.53 -15.67
C ARG A 304 -31.04 -14.07 -14.45
N GLN A 305 -30.86 -14.77 -13.32
CA GLN A 305 -31.32 -14.36 -11.99
C GLN A 305 -30.18 -13.72 -11.19
N SER A 306 -30.54 -12.83 -10.25
CA SER A 306 -29.57 -12.12 -9.41
C SER A 306 -30.15 -11.98 -8.00
N THR A 307 -30.09 -13.06 -7.22
CA THR A 307 -30.50 -13.06 -5.80
C THR A 307 -29.31 -12.90 -4.84
N GLY A 308 -28.09 -13.05 -5.34
CA GLY A 308 -26.87 -12.75 -4.60
C GLY A 308 -26.65 -11.25 -4.44
N ARG A 309 -25.74 -10.87 -3.56
CA ARG A 309 -25.43 -9.47 -3.23
C ARG A 309 -23.93 -9.25 -3.10
N VAL A 310 -23.46 -8.11 -3.56
CA VAL A 310 -22.17 -7.54 -3.22
C VAL A 310 -22.40 -6.15 -2.64
N GLY A 311 -22.14 -5.98 -1.34
CA GLY A 311 -22.08 -4.65 -0.72
C GLY A 311 -20.76 -3.97 -1.07
N VAL A 312 -20.82 -2.69 -1.42
CA VAL A 312 -19.66 -1.88 -1.81
C VAL A 312 -19.64 -0.59 -1.01
N GLU A 313 -18.53 -0.33 -0.34
CA GLU A 313 -18.20 1.00 0.19
C GLU A 313 -16.87 1.45 -0.42
N MET A 314 -16.86 2.62 -1.05
CA MET A 314 -15.64 3.26 -1.53
C MET A 314 -15.41 4.56 -0.77
N VAL A 315 -14.17 4.77 -0.32
CA VAL A 315 -13.73 6.03 0.28
C VAL A 315 -12.67 6.65 -0.63
N VAL A 316 -13.05 7.72 -1.29
CA VAL A 316 -12.15 8.50 -2.17
C VAL A 316 -11.59 9.66 -1.37
N THR A 317 -10.27 9.77 -1.28
CA THR A 317 -9.58 10.82 -0.53
C THR A 317 -8.70 11.66 -1.44
N LEU A 318 -8.88 12.97 -1.41
CA LEU A 318 -8.08 13.94 -2.15
C LEU A 318 -7.40 14.91 -1.18
N SER A 319 -6.08 14.79 -1.04
CA SER A 319 -5.27 15.74 -0.25
C SER A 319 -4.98 17.01 -1.05
N HIS A 320 -4.90 18.17 -0.35
CA HIS A 320 -4.83 19.49 -0.99
C HIS A 320 -3.59 19.70 -1.86
N ASN A 321 -2.46 19.08 -1.52
CA ASN A 321 -1.16 19.20 -2.20
C ASN A 321 -0.74 17.92 -2.96
N SER A 322 -1.66 17.00 -3.20
CA SER A 322 -1.37 15.70 -3.82
C SER A 322 -1.96 15.58 -5.22
N ARG A 323 -1.17 15.04 -6.16
CA ARG A 323 -1.68 14.56 -7.44
C ARG A 323 -2.34 13.18 -7.36
N ARG A 324 -2.16 12.48 -6.24
CA ARG A 324 -2.79 11.18 -6.02
C ARG A 324 -4.24 11.36 -5.60
N ILE A 325 -5.06 10.44 -6.06
CA ILE A 325 -6.42 10.20 -5.59
C ILE A 325 -6.38 8.84 -4.91
N ASP A 326 -6.48 8.81 -3.59
CA ASP A 326 -6.42 7.56 -2.83
C ASP A 326 -7.83 6.96 -2.69
N VAL A 327 -7.96 5.65 -2.86
CA VAL A 327 -9.24 4.94 -2.86
C VAL A 327 -9.14 3.69 -1.99
N ASP A 328 -9.95 3.62 -0.96
CA ASP A 328 -10.18 2.42 -0.18
C ASP A 328 -11.52 1.79 -0.62
N ILE A 329 -11.53 0.48 -0.89
CA ILE A 329 -12.71 -0.27 -1.34
C ILE A 329 -12.97 -1.39 -0.35
N ASN A 330 -14.13 -1.37 0.29
CA ASN A 330 -14.61 -2.43 1.16
C ASN A 330 -15.75 -3.17 0.45
N LEU A 331 -15.59 -4.48 0.31
CA LEU A 331 -16.56 -5.38 -0.31
C LEU A 331 -17.17 -6.28 0.76
N ASP A 332 -18.48 -6.53 0.69
CA ASP A 332 -19.16 -7.61 1.41
C ASP A 332 -19.73 -8.58 0.37
N ASN A 333 -18.95 -9.62 0.07
CA ASN A 333 -19.30 -10.60 -0.94
C ASN A 333 -20.24 -11.69 -0.39
N GLN A 334 -21.42 -11.86 -1.02
CA GLN A 334 -22.40 -12.87 -0.67
C GLN A 334 -22.77 -13.76 -1.89
N ALA A 335 -21.88 -13.87 -2.88
CA ALA A 335 -22.06 -14.66 -4.09
C ALA A 335 -20.85 -15.56 -4.35
N ASP A 336 -21.04 -16.59 -5.20
CA ASP A 336 -20.04 -17.59 -5.58
C ASP A 336 -19.73 -17.51 -7.08
N ASP A 337 -18.59 -18.10 -7.47
CA ASP A 337 -18.22 -18.38 -8.86
C ASP A 337 -18.28 -17.12 -9.74
N HIS A 338 -17.69 -16.05 -9.26
CA HIS A 338 -17.68 -14.77 -9.95
C HIS A 338 -16.36 -13.99 -9.77
N ARG A 339 -16.18 -13.01 -10.62
CA ARG A 339 -15.04 -12.06 -10.58
C ARG A 339 -15.56 -10.64 -10.49
N LEU A 340 -14.97 -9.85 -9.59
CA LEU A 340 -15.20 -8.42 -9.46
C LEU A 340 -13.97 -7.65 -9.93
N ARG A 341 -14.19 -6.62 -10.77
CA ARG A 341 -13.13 -5.70 -11.22
C ARG A 341 -13.54 -4.25 -10.97
N VAL A 342 -12.60 -3.39 -10.64
CA VAL A 342 -12.81 -1.94 -10.70
C VAL A 342 -12.28 -1.41 -12.02
N LEU A 343 -13.09 -0.60 -12.70
CA LEU A 343 -12.78 -0.02 -13.99
C LEU A 343 -12.28 1.41 -13.83
N ILE A 344 -11.17 1.71 -14.49
CA ILE A 344 -10.57 3.05 -14.53
C ILE A 344 -10.40 3.41 -16.02
N PRO A 345 -11.46 3.96 -16.65
CA PRO A 345 -11.40 4.41 -18.02
C PRO A 345 -10.40 5.55 -18.18
N THR A 346 -9.64 5.51 -19.26
CA THR A 346 -8.75 6.60 -19.68
C THR A 346 -9.21 7.16 -21.04
N SER A 347 -8.68 8.32 -21.40
CA SER A 347 -8.88 8.88 -22.75
C SER A 347 -7.82 8.39 -23.74
N PHE A 348 -6.91 7.50 -23.31
CA PHE A 348 -5.69 7.14 -24.04
C PHE A 348 -5.96 6.06 -25.09
N ASN A 349 -5.39 6.28 -26.27
CA ASN A 349 -5.25 5.27 -27.32
C ASN A 349 -3.79 4.80 -27.37
N THR A 350 -3.54 3.65 -26.77
CA THR A 350 -2.20 3.07 -26.66
C THR A 350 -2.26 1.55 -26.82
N ASP A 351 -1.24 0.93 -27.35
CA ASP A 351 -1.12 -0.51 -27.54
C ASP A 351 -0.21 -1.19 -26.49
N SER A 352 0.27 -0.42 -25.53
CA SER A 352 1.19 -0.90 -24.51
C SER A 352 0.85 -0.36 -23.12
N VAL A 353 1.21 -1.14 -22.11
CA VAL A 353 1.09 -0.81 -20.68
C VAL A 353 2.39 -1.14 -19.97
N LEU A 354 2.89 -0.20 -19.17
CA LEU A 354 4.01 -0.43 -18.27
C LEU A 354 3.48 -0.97 -16.94
N ALA A 355 4.12 -2.00 -16.39
CA ALA A 355 3.87 -2.44 -15.03
C ALA A 355 5.17 -2.79 -14.31
N ASP A 356 5.21 -2.58 -12.99
CA ASP A 356 6.37 -2.95 -12.20
C ASP A 356 6.50 -4.47 -12.03
N THR A 357 7.71 -4.88 -11.77
CA THR A 357 8.12 -6.26 -11.50
C THR A 357 9.25 -6.24 -10.46
N GLN A 358 9.80 -7.41 -10.12
CA GLN A 358 10.92 -7.50 -9.19
C GLN A 358 12.12 -6.70 -9.71
N PHE A 359 12.54 -5.70 -8.95
CA PHE A 359 13.67 -4.82 -9.24
C PHE A 359 13.59 -4.03 -10.55
N GLY A 360 12.39 -3.83 -11.12
CA GLY A 360 12.27 -3.09 -12.38
C GLY A 360 10.83 -2.89 -12.83
N SER A 361 10.66 -2.56 -14.09
CA SER A 361 9.38 -2.47 -14.78
C SER A 361 9.49 -3.02 -16.19
N LEU A 362 8.36 -3.43 -16.77
CA LEU A 362 8.27 -4.00 -18.10
C LEU A 362 7.08 -3.42 -18.85
N THR A 363 7.32 -3.03 -20.09
CA THR A 363 6.27 -2.69 -21.05
C THR A 363 5.71 -3.98 -21.67
N ARG A 364 4.39 -4.11 -21.65
CA ARG A 364 3.66 -5.25 -22.19
C ARG A 364 2.65 -4.79 -23.22
N PRO A 365 2.37 -5.61 -24.26
CA PRO A 365 1.31 -5.27 -25.20
C PRO A 365 -0.06 -5.33 -24.51
N VAL A 366 -0.95 -4.40 -24.85
CA VAL A 366 -2.36 -4.44 -24.45
C VAL A 366 -3.03 -5.68 -25.06
N ASN A 367 -2.76 -5.93 -26.34
CA ASN A 367 -3.26 -7.10 -27.06
C ASN A 367 -2.11 -8.11 -27.25
N ASP A 368 -2.20 -9.24 -26.58
CA ASP A 368 -1.25 -10.36 -26.80
C ASP A 368 -1.57 -11.03 -28.14
N SER A 369 -0.62 -10.96 -29.09
CA SER A 369 -0.79 -11.54 -30.43
C SER A 369 -1.05 -13.05 -30.40
N ALA A 370 -0.60 -13.74 -29.36
CA ALA A 370 -0.88 -15.15 -29.14
C ALA A 370 -2.38 -15.47 -29.01
N MET A 371 -3.20 -14.49 -28.60
CA MET A 371 -4.67 -14.63 -28.58
C MET A 371 -5.27 -14.96 -29.95
N ASN A 372 -4.60 -14.54 -31.03
CA ASN A 372 -5.10 -14.69 -32.39
C ASN A 372 -4.69 -16.01 -33.06
N ASN A 373 -3.62 -16.65 -32.62
CA ASN A 373 -3.03 -17.79 -33.31
C ASN A 373 -2.70 -19.01 -32.44
N TRP A 374 -3.03 -18.99 -31.14
CA TRP A 374 -2.68 -20.04 -30.18
C TRP A 374 -3.10 -21.46 -30.62
N GLN A 375 -4.25 -21.59 -31.28
CA GLN A 375 -4.74 -22.88 -31.81
C GLN A 375 -3.88 -23.36 -32.99
N GLN A 376 -3.50 -22.42 -33.88
CA GLN A 376 -2.64 -22.72 -35.03
C GLN A 376 -1.23 -23.13 -34.59
N GLU A 377 -0.74 -22.54 -33.49
CA GLU A 377 0.53 -22.90 -32.85
C GLU A 377 0.43 -24.24 -32.04
N GLY A 378 -0.70 -24.87 -32.05
CA GLY A 378 -0.92 -26.17 -31.37
C GLY A 378 -1.00 -26.07 -29.85
N TRP A 379 -1.29 -24.88 -29.30
CA TRP A 379 -1.50 -24.70 -27.86
C TRP A 379 -2.82 -25.36 -27.46
N LYS A 380 -2.83 -26.00 -26.30
CA LYS A 380 -4.03 -26.64 -25.74
C LYS A 380 -4.86 -25.73 -24.85
N GLU A 381 -4.36 -24.56 -24.58
CA GLU A 381 -4.96 -23.59 -23.67
C GLU A 381 -4.93 -22.21 -24.30
N ALA A 382 -6.02 -21.48 -24.22
CA ALA A 382 -6.08 -20.10 -24.66
C ALA A 382 -5.19 -19.22 -23.76
N PRO A 383 -4.41 -18.27 -24.29
CA PRO A 383 -3.83 -17.24 -23.47
C PRO A 383 -4.91 -16.35 -22.87
N VAL A 384 -4.66 -15.78 -21.69
CA VAL A 384 -5.55 -14.82 -21.06
C VAL A 384 -4.99 -13.41 -21.20
N PRO A 385 -5.82 -12.39 -21.44
CA PRO A 385 -5.38 -11.01 -21.69
C PRO A 385 -5.01 -10.23 -20.43
N VAL A 386 -4.77 -10.91 -19.32
CA VAL A 386 -4.40 -10.29 -18.06
C VAL A 386 -2.89 -10.23 -17.85
N TRP A 387 -2.44 -9.22 -17.13
CA TRP A 387 -1.07 -9.03 -16.70
C TRP A 387 -1.00 -8.90 -15.18
N ASN A 388 0.20 -9.07 -14.64
CA ASN A 388 0.45 -8.88 -13.21
C ASN A 388 1.34 -7.65 -13.00
N MET A 389 1.09 -6.95 -11.87
CA MET A 389 1.90 -5.87 -11.31
C MET A 389 2.24 -6.20 -9.86
N LEU A 390 3.27 -5.57 -9.31
CA LEU A 390 3.57 -5.64 -7.89
C LEU A 390 2.90 -4.48 -7.14
N ASN A 391 3.17 -3.25 -7.57
CA ASN A 391 2.71 -2.04 -6.89
C ASN A 391 2.05 -1.04 -7.83
N TYR A 392 2.33 -1.07 -9.14
CA TYR A 392 1.72 -0.13 -10.09
C TYR A 392 1.67 -0.66 -11.52
N ALA A 393 0.71 -0.11 -12.27
CA ALA A 393 0.67 -0.16 -13.72
C ALA A 393 0.40 1.25 -14.27
N ALA A 394 0.87 1.55 -15.48
CA ALA A 394 0.77 2.86 -16.09
C ALA A 394 0.43 2.78 -17.59
N LEU A 395 -0.56 3.57 -18.00
CA LEU A 395 -0.90 3.84 -19.40
C LEU A 395 -0.46 5.26 -19.76
N GLN A 396 -0.06 5.45 -21.01
CA GLN A 396 0.40 6.73 -21.51
C GLN A 396 0.02 6.93 -22.99
N GLU A 397 -0.38 8.15 -23.33
CA GLU A 397 -0.49 8.63 -24.70
C GLU A 397 0.19 9.99 -24.84
N GLY A 398 1.17 10.09 -25.74
CA GLY A 398 1.98 11.30 -25.89
C GLY A 398 2.72 11.65 -24.60
N ARG A 399 2.42 12.81 -24.00
CA ARG A 399 3.02 13.26 -22.74
C ARG A 399 2.15 12.98 -21.51
N ASN A 400 0.90 12.62 -21.69
CA ASN A 400 -0.04 12.44 -20.58
C ASN A 400 -0.14 10.97 -20.21
N GLY A 401 -0.16 10.67 -18.92
CA GLY A 401 -0.28 9.32 -18.43
C GLY A 401 -1.13 9.23 -17.16
N MET A 402 -1.64 8.03 -16.92
CA MET A 402 -2.33 7.61 -15.71
C MET A 402 -1.67 6.36 -15.16
N ALA A 403 -1.28 6.39 -13.91
CA ALA A 403 -0.82 5.22 -13.18
C ALA A 403 -1.85 4.81 -12.12
N VAL A 404 -1.99 3.52 -11.92
CA VAL A 404 -2.76 2.90 -10.85
C VAL A 404 -1.79 2.24 -9.89
N PHE A 405 -1.84 2.62 -8.61
CA PHE A 405 -1.09 1.97 -7.53
C PHE A 405 -1.97 0.95 -6.83
N SER A 406 -1.36 -0.11 -6.35
CA SER A 406 -2.06 -1.20 -5.68
C SER A 406 -1.27 -1.72 -4.48
N GLU A 407 -1.97 -2.04 -3.40
CA GLU A 407 -1.45 -2.81 -2.28
C GLU A 407 -2.01 -4.24 -2.35
N GLY A 408 -1.36 -5.09 -3.15
CA GLY A 408 -1.69 -6.52 -3.25
C GLY A 408 -2.69 -6.93 -4.33
N LEU A 409 -3.38 -6.01 -5.00
CA LEU A 409 -4.15 -6.34 -6.20
C LEU A 409 -3.15 -6.57 -7.35
N ARG A 410 -2.89 -7.83 -7.64
CA ARG A 410 -1.80 -8.23 -8.56
C ARG A 410 -2.22 -8.31 -10.00
N GLU A 411 -3.50 -8.54 -10.28
CA GLU A 411 -4.02 -8.81 -11.61
C GLU A 411 -4.73 -7.60 -12.19
N PHE A 412 -4.39 -7.27 -13.42
CA PHE A 412 -5.10 -6.27 -14.21
C PHE A 412 -5.20 -6.69 -15.68
N GLU A 413 -6.18 -6.15 -16.36
CA GLU A 413 -6.37 -6.20 -17.81
C GLU A 413 -6.51 -4.77 -18.34
N VAL A 414 -6.07 -4.53 -19.56
CA VAL A 414 -6.37 -3.29 -20.28
C VAL A 414 -7.38 -3.61 -21.37
N ILE A 415 -8.58 -3.06 -21.25
CA ILE A 415 -9.71 -3.31 -22.15
C ILE A 415 -10.06 -2.06 -22.96
N GLY A 416 -10.90 -2.22 -23.98
CA GLY A 416 -11.35 -1.15 -24.86
C GLY A 416 -10.56 -1.10 -26.18
N GLU A 417 -11.24 -0.69 -27.25
CA GLU A 417 -10.65 -0.62 -28.59
C GLU A 417 -9.85 0.67 -28.80
N GLU A 418 -10.52 1.81 -28.84
CA GLU A 418 -9.87 3.12 -29.05
C GLU A 418 -9.40 3.74 -27.73
N LYS A 419 -10.28 3.79 -26.72
CA LYS A 419 -9.95 4.31 -25.39
C LYS A 419 -9.72 3.16 -24.43
N LYS A 420 -8.56 3.17 -23.79
CA LYS A 420 -8.15 2.10 -22.90
C LYS A 420 -8.70 2.31 -21.49
N THR A 421 -9.07 1.22 -20.86
CA THR A 421 -9.57 1.16 -19.50
C THR A 421 -8.72 0.16 -18.71
N PHE A 422 -8.19 0.55 -17.56
CA PHE A 422 -7.70 -0.43 -16.61
C PHE A 422 -8.89 -1.17 -15.99
N ALA A 423 -8.85 -2.49 -16.01
CA ALA A 423 -9.75 -3.36 -15.27
C ALA A 423 -8.91 -4.11 -14.22
N ILE A 424 -8.95 -3.64 -12.98
CA ILE A 424 -8.18 -4.20 -11.87
C ILE A 424 -9.05 -5.24 -11.15
N THR A 425 -8.58 -6.48 -11.03
CA THR A 425 -9.30 -7.54 -10.33
C THR A 425 -9.25 -7.31 -8.82
N LEU A 426 -10.42 -7.14 -8.21
CA LEU A 426 -10.60 -6.98 -6.77
C LEU A 426 -10.79 -8.33 -6.07
N LEU A 427 -11.55 -9.22 -6.71
CA LEU A 427 -11.91 -10.53 -6.18
C LEU A 427 -12.15 -11.51 -7.32
N ARG A 428 -11.76 -12.74 -7.10
CA ARG A 428 -12.08 -13.92 -7.89
C ARG A 428 -12.53 -15.04 -6.96
N GLY A 429 -13.79 -15.44 -7.06
CA GLY A 429 -14.38 -16.53 -6.27
C GLY A 429 -14.52 -17.79 -7.12
N VAL A 430 -13.97 -18.91 -6.66
CA VAL A 430 -14.09 -20.24 -7.29
C VAL A 430 -14.24 -21.33 -6.24
N GLY A 431 -14.99 -22.38 -6.56
CA GLY A 431 -15.29 -23.45 -5.59
C GLY A 431 -14.42 -24.70 -5.69
N LEU A 432 -13.49 -24.77 -6.65
CA LEU A 432 -12.65 -25.96 -6.90
C LEU A 432 -11.17 -25.57 -7.01
N LEU A 433 -10.30 -26.38 -6.39
CA LEU A 433 -8.85 -26.26 -6.54
C LEU A 433 -8.42 -26.52 -7.99
N GLY A 434 -8.91 -27.61 -8.59
CA GLY A 434 -8.68 -27.93 -9.99
C GLY A 434 -9.99 -28.40 -10.64
N LYS A 435 -10.26 -27.96 -11.86
CA LYS A 435 -11.46 -28.27 -12.64
C LYS A 435 -11.10 -28.75 -14.04
N GLU A 436 -11.86 -29.71 -14.54
CA GLU A 436 -11.75 -30.24 -15.92
C GLU A 436 -12.58 -29.36 -16.86
N ASP A 437 -12.20 -29.38 -18.15
CA ASP A 437 -13.00 -28.84 -19.25
C ASP A 437 -13.38 -27.36 -19.10
N LEU A 438 -12.44 -26.52 -18.63
CA LEU A 438 -12.64 -25.07 -18.63
C LEU A 438 -12.77 -24.54 -20.07
N PHE A 439 -13.58 -23.50 -20.27
CA PHE A 439 -13.74 -22.88 -21.58
C PHE A 439 -12.40 -22.45 -22.21
N LEU A 440 -11.49 -21.89 -21.40
CA LEU A 440 -10.15 -21.46 -21.86
C LEU A 440 -9.09 -22.58 -21.76
N ARG A 441 -9.37 -23.67 -21.05
CA ARG A 441 -8.49 -24.83 -20.87
C ARG A 441 -9.31 -26.11 -20.95
N PRO A 442 -9.69 -26.57 -22.14
CA PRO A 442 -10.44 -27.81 -22.30
C PRO A 442 -9.58 -29.04 -21.97
N GLY A 443 -10.19 -30.07 -21.42
CA GLY A 443 -9.57 -31.35 -21.08
C GLY A 443 -9.16 -31.47 -19.62
N ARG A 444 -7.90 -31.81 -19.33
CA ARG A 444 -7.43 -32.13 -17.98
C ARG A 444 -7.37 -30.91 -17.03
N PRO A 445 -7.55 -31.12 -15.71
CA PRO A 445 -7.32 -30.08 -14.72
C PRO A 445 -5.82 -29.77 -14.53
N SER A 446 -5.49 -28.59 -14.00
CA SER A 446 -4.12 -28.23 -13.59
C SER A 446 -3.76 -28.86 -12.24
N GLY A 447 -4.73 -29.08 -11.36
CA GLY A 447 -4.57 -29.67 -10.04
C GLY A 447 -5.60 -30.76 -9.77
N ILE A 448 -5.62 -31.25 -8.53
CA ILE A 448 -6.61 -32.27 -8.10
C ILE A 448 -8.01 -31.64 -8.03
N LYS A 449 -9.03 -32.41 -8.35
CA LYS A 449 -10.41 -31.99 -8.23
C LYS A 449 -10.84 -32.07 -6.75
N MET A 450 -10.74 -30.96 -6.06
CA MET A 450 -11.08 -30.86 -4.63
C MET A 450 -11.92 -29.60 -4.38
N PRO A 451 -13.03 -29.70 -3.64
CA PRO A 451 -13.79 -28.55 -3.19
C PRO A 451 -12.96 -27.65 -2.27
N VAL A 452 -13.02 -26.35 -2.49
CA VAL A 452 -12.33 -25.31 -1.71
C VAL A 452 -13.28 -24.11 -1.48
N PRO A 453 -14.31 -24.30 -0.64
CA PRO A 453 -15.32 -23.26 -0.42
C PRO A 453 -14.76 -21.94 0.14
N ASP A 454 -13.65 -21.94 0.88
CA ASP A 454 -13.02 -20.71 1.37
C ASP A 454 -12.47 -19.84 0.21
N SER A 455 -12.22 -20.44 -0.96
CA SER A 455 -11.75 -19.70 -2.16
C SER A 455 -12.85 -18.86 -2.83
N GLN A 456 -14.11 -19.02 -2.40
CA GLN A 456 -15.20 -18.11 -2.80
C GLN A 456 -15.08 -16.72 -2.17
N LEU A 457 -14.25 -16.55 -1.14
CA LEU A 457 -14.01 -15.29 -0.44
C LEU A 457 -15.31 -14.57 -0.05
N ARG A 458 -16.28 -15.31 0.52
CA ARG A 458 -17.50 -14.72 1.07
C ARG A 458 -17.19 -13.88 2.30
N GLY A 459 -17.93 -12.78 2.47
CA GLY A 459 -17.80 -11.83 3.55
C GLY A 459 -16.97 -10.61 3.18
N LEU A 460 -16.29 -10.04 4.15
CA LEU A 460 -15.60 -8.76 4.01
C LEU A 460 -14.21 -8.90 3.39
N LEU A 461 -13.94 -8.08 2.38
CA LEU A 461 -12.63 -7.91 1.78
C LEU A 461 -12.34 -6.42 1.60
N SER A 462 -11.19 -5.96 2.09
CA SER A 462 -10.75 -4.56 1.95
C SER A 462 -9.58 -4.48 0.97
N CYS A 463 -9.69 -3.59 0.01
CA CYS A 463 -8.68 -3.33 -1.03
C CYS A 463 -8.29 -1.86 -1.00
N ARG A 464 -7.05 -1.57 -1.37
CA ARG A 464 -6.54 -0.20 -1.53
C ARG A 464 -5.91 0.00 -2.89
N LEU A 465 -6.21 1.13 -3.50
CA LEU A 465 -5.57 1.59 -4.73
C LEU A 465 -5.39 3.11 -4.72
N SER A 466 -4.57 3.63 -5.61
CA SER A 466 -4.41 5.07 -5.81
C SER A 466 -4.23 5.38 -7.28
N LEU A 467 -4.78 6.51 -7.73
CA LEU A 467 -4.65 7.01 -9.09
C LEU A 467 -3.67 8.18 -9.12
N LEU A 468 -2.77 8.19 -10.10
CA LEU A 468 -1.81 9.28 -10.30
C LEU A 468 -1.79 9.70 -11.77
N SER A 469 -2.20 10.93 -12.07
CA SER A 469 -1.89 11.52 -13.38
C SER A 469 -0.45 12.02 -13.41
N TYR A 470 0.20 11.89 -14.54
CA TYR A 470 1.58 12.35 -14.72
C TYR A 470 1.82 12.88 -16.13
N THR A 471 2.89 13.67 -16.28
CA THR A 471 3.34 14.20 -17.56
C THR A 471 4.78 13.78 -17.83
N GLY A 472 5.09 13.39 -19.06
CA GLY A 472 6.39 12.83 -19.44
C GLY A 472 6.39 11.29 -19.37
N THR A 473 7.56 10.69 -19.25
CA THR A 473 7.65 9.22 -19.07
C THR A 473 7.37 8.84 -17.61
N PRO A 474 6.88 7.62 -17.32
CA PRO A 474 6.69 7.15 -15.95
C PRO A 474 7.93 7.29 -15.07
N THR A 475 9.11 7.03 -15.64
CA THR A 475 10.41 7.18 -14.95
C THR A 475 10.71 8.63 -14.60
N ALA A 476 10.56 9.57 -15.56
CA ALA A 476 10.83 10.99 -15.34
C ALA A 476 9.83 11.63 -14.36
N ALA A 477 8.59 11.16 -14.36
CA ALA A 477 7.55 11.57 -13.42
C ALA A 477 7.68 10.93 -12.04
N GLY A 478 8.60 10.00 -11.84
CA GLY A 478 8.82 9.33 -10.55
C GLY A 478 7.67 8.42 -10.14
N VAL A 479 6.97 7.78 -11.06
CA VAL A 479 5.80 6.92 -10.76
C VAL A 479 6.15 5.84 -9.74
N ALA A 480 7.28 5.16 -9.89
CA ALA A 480 7.75 4.13 -8.96
C ALA A 480 8.00 4.70 -7.53
N GLN A 481 8.58 5.91 -7.45
CA GLN A 481 8.85 6.59 -6.18
C GLN A 481 7.54 7.04 -5.51
N GLN A 482 6.58 7.53 -6.28
CA GLN A 482 5.24 7.90 -5.79
C GLN A 482 4.47 6.68 -5.28
N ALA A 483 4.52 5.55 -5.99
CA ALA A 483 3.93 4.29 -5.54
C ALA A 483 4.56 3.84 -4.21
N ARG A 484 5.91 3.87 -4.11
CA ARG A 484 6.62 3.54 -2.87
C ARG A 484 6.25 4.48 -1.73
N ALA A 485 6.14 5.79 -1.97
CA ALA A 485 5.76 6.76 -0.96
C ALA A 485 4.33 6.54 -0.44
N TRP A 486 3.39 6.17 -1.33
CA TRP A 486 2.03 5.82 -0.95
C TRP A 486 1.96 4.56 -0.07
N LEU A 487 2.78 3.54 -0.38
CA LEU A 487 2.90 2.30 0.40
C LEU A 487 3.68 2.48 1.72
N THR A 488 4.33 3.63 1.92
CA THR A 488 5.17 3.92 3.10
C THR A 488 4.66 5.18 3.80
N PRO A 489 3.47 5.15 4.45
CA PRO A 489 2.93 6.32 5.11
C PRO A 489 3.80 6.76 6.29
N VAL A 490 3.75 8.07 6.60
CA VAL A 490 4.37 8.61 7.82
C VAL A 490 3.79 7.92 9.03
N GLN A 491 4.68 7.40 9.89
CA GLN A 491 4.29 6.76 11.15
C GLN A 491 4.26 7.78 12.26
N CYS A 492 3.33 7.64 13.20
CA CYS A 492 3.17 8.58 14.30
C CYS A 492 3.24 7.84 15.64
N TYR A 493 3.90 8.46 16.61
CA TYR A 493 3.89 7.98 17.98
C TYR A 493 3.55 9.12 18.95
N ASN A 494 2.47 8.94 19.66
CA ASN A 494 2.08 9.79 20.79
C ASN A 494 2.22 9.00 22.10
N LYS A 495 2.94 9.55 23.04
CA LYS A 495 3.08 8.94 24.36
C LYS A 495 1.74 8.98 25.10
N ILE A 496 1.31 7.82 25.58
CA ILE A 496 0.09 7.70 26.37
C ILE A 496 0.32 8.30 27.77
N PRO A 497 -0.49 9.25 28.23
CA PRO A 497 -0.25 9.98 29.47
C PRO A 497 -0.15 9.13 30.74
N TRP A 498 -0.81 7.97 30.75
CA TRP A 498 -0.83 7.04 31.88
C TRP A 498 0.13 5.85 31.73
N ASP A 499 0.90 5.79 30.67
CA ASP A 499 1.92 4.76 30.48
C ASP A 499 3.09 5.00 31.44
N ALA A 500 2.88 4.56 32.69
CA ALA A 500 3.88 4.66 33.75
C ALA A 500 5.04 3.70 33.54
N MET A 501 4.91 2.69 32.70
CA MET A 501 6.02 1.81 32.34
C MET A 501 6.94 2.54 31.37
N LYS A 502 7.84 3.32 31.93
CA LYS A 502 8.98 3.82 31.18
C LYS A 502 9.81 2.59 30.80
N LEU A 503 9.76 2.23 29.53
CA LEU A 503 10.76 1.30 28.99
C LEU A 503 12.13 1.85 29.38
N ASN A 504 12.98 0.98 29.92
CA ASN A 504 14.30 1.33 30.45
C ASN A 504 14.95 2.43 29.62
N LYS A 505 15.13 3.59 30.23
CA LYS A 505 15.86 4.70 29.61
C LYS A 505 17.25 4.18 29.28
N ALA A 506 17.66 4.38 28.04
CA ALA A 506 19.08 4.25 27.70
C ALA A 506 19.86 5.31 28.51
N GLY A 507 21.11 5.03 28.81
CA GLY A 507 21.97 5.97 29.52
C GLY A 507 22.39 7.19 28.69
N PHE A 508 21.68 7.49 27.59
CA PHE A 508 21.95 8.57 26.63
C PHE A 508 20.64 9.20 26.14
N ASN A 509 20.72 10.42 25.61
CA ASN A 509 19.61 11.08 24.95
C ASN A 509 19.78 11.03 23.43
N VAL A 510 18.66 10.90 22.73
CA VAL A 510 18.58 11.04 21.27
C VAL A 510 18.09 12.44 20.89
N PRO A 511 18.44 12.96 19.70
CA PRO A 511 17.97 14.27 19.24
C PRO A 511 16.44 14.28 19.06
N GLU A 512 15.84 15.46 19.14
CA GLU A 512 14.40 15.68 18.96
C GLU A 512 13.96 15.65 17.48
N SER A 513 14.92 15.82 16.57
CA SER A 513 14.75 15.65 15.12
C SER A 513 16.01 15.02 14.56
N TYR A 514 15.88 14.07 13.66
CA TYR A 514 17.00 13.35 13.09
C TYR A 514 16.67 12.85 11.67
N SER A 515 17.71 12.76 10.84
CA SER A 515 17.68 12.16 9.50
C SER A 515 18.89 11.25 9.36
N LEU A 516 18.71 9.96 9.09
CA LEU A 516 19.82 9.02 8.93
C LEU A 516 20.50 9.19 7.58
N LEU A 517 19.71 9.25 6.51
CA LEU A 517 20.22 9.38 5.15
C LEU A 517 19.26 10.17 4.25
N LYS A 518 19.78 10.66 3.13
CA LYS A 518 19.02 11.38 2.11
C LYS A 518 19.40 10.89 0.71
N MET A 519 18.38 10.74 -0.14
CA MET A 519 18.49 10.47 -1.57
C MET A 519 17.58 11.42 -2.36
N PRO A 520 17.81 11.58 -3.68
CA PRO A 520 16.86 12.28 -4.56
C PRO A 520 15.49 11.59 -4.59
N PRO A 521 14.39 12.34 -4.78
CA PRO A 521 13.03 11.77 -4.85
C PRO A 521 12.70 11.09 -6.19
N VAL A 522 13.67 10.97 -7.08
CA VAL A 522 13.61 10.28 -8.38
C VAL A 522 14.88 9.45 -8.57
N GLY A 523 14.86 8.46 -9.45
CA GLY A 523 15.98 7.57 -9.71
C GLY A 523 15.84 6.25 -8.95
N CYS A 524 16.87 5.83 -8.22
CA CYS A 524 16.89 4.55 -7.52
C CYS A 524 15.94 4.48 -6.33
N LEU A 525 15.47 3.28 -6.02
CA LEU A 525 14.67 2.94 -4.84
C LEU A 525 15.48 2.06 -3.89
N ILE A 526 15.19 2.19 -2.59
CA ILE A 526 15.70 1.29 -1.55
C ILE A 526 14.88 -0.01 -1.59
N SER A 527 15.55 -1.17 -1.65
CA SER A 527 14.93 -2.48 -1.46
C SER A 527 15.31 -3.16 -0.15
N ALA A 528 16.38 -2.71 0.51
CA ALA A 528 16.72 -3.09 1.87
C ALA A 528 17.52 -1.97 2.55
N LEU A 529 17.18 -1.68 3.79
CA LEU A 529 17.96 -0.86 4.71
C LEU A 529 17.92 -1.54 6.08
N LYS A 530 19.03 -2.17 6.45
CA LYS A 530 19.11 -2.99 7.68
C LYS A 530 20.50 -2.94 8.30
N LYS A 531 20.63 -3.41 9.53
CA LYS A 531 21.92 -3.71 10.11
C LYS A 531 22.47 -5.01 9.50
N ALA A 532 23.77 -5.08 9.24
CA ALA A 532 24.43 -6.31 8.80
C ALA A 532 24.27 -7.44 9.81
N GLU A 533 24.21 -8.70 9.33
CA GLU A 533 23.98 -9.87 10.18
C GLU A 533 25.13 -10.08 11.19
N ASP A 534 26.35 -9.97 10.73
CA ASP A 534 27.57 -10.31 11.49
C ASP A 534 28.50 -9.11 11.77
N ARG A 535 28.17 -7.91 11.25
CA ARG A 535 29.01 -6.71 11.36
C ARG A 535 28.26 -5.51 11.93
N GLN A 536 29.00 -4.52 12.43
CA GLN A 536 28.46 -3.26 12.92
C GLN A 536 28.41 -2.23 11.77
N GLU A 537 27.65 -2.58 10.73
CA GLU A 537 27.55 -1.82 9.48
C GLU A 537 26.09 -1.74 9.02
N VAL A 538 25.79 -0.69 8.25
CA VAL A 538 24.47 -0.52 7.61
C VAL A 538 24.50 -1.19 6.23
N ILE A 539 23.60 -2.10 5.98
CA ILE A 539 23.35 -2.66 4.65
C ILE A 539 22.31 -1.80 3.94
N LEU A 540 22.67 -1.31 2.77
CA LEU A 540 21.79 -0.57 1.88
C LEU A 540 21.76 -1.23 0.51
N ARG A 541 20.59 -1.72 0.09
CA ARG A 541 20.37 -2.23 -1.26
C ARG A 541 19.50 -1.26 -2.03
N LEU A 542 20.01 -0.86 -3.19
CA LEU A 542 19.33 0.02 -4.13
C LEU A 542 19.04 -0.72 -5.44
N PHE A 543 18.00 -0.30 -6.14
CA PHE A 543 17.73 -0.76 -7.50
C PHE A 543 17.18 0.37 -8.36
N ASN A 544 17.40 0.26 -9.68
CA ASN A 544 16.81 1.15 -10.67
C ASN A 544 15.47 0.58 -11.15
N PRO A 545 14.33 1.19 -10.84
CA PRO A 545 13.01 0.69 -11.25
C PRO A 545 12.68 0.92 -12.73
N ALA A 546 13.50 1.67 -13.47
CA ALA A 546 13.26 2.00 -14.87
C ALA A 546 13.42 0.78 -15.79
N GLU A 547 12.62 0.72 -16.86
CA GLU A 547 12.74 -0.31 -17.90
C GLU A 547 13.96 -0.11 -18.82
N SER A 548 14.26 1.14 -19.16
CA SER A 548 15.27 1.44 -20.20
C SER A 548 16.23 2.58 -19.85
N ALA A 549 15.94 3.37 -18.82
CA ALA A 549 16.76 4.51 -18.45
C ALA A 549 17.79 4.15 -17.37
N THR A 550 19.04 4.52 -17.56
CA THR A 550 20.05 4.51 -16.49
C THR A 550 19.80 5.65 -15.53
N CYS A 551 19.97 5.42 -14.22
CA CYS A 551 19.93 6.47 -13.22
C CYS A 551 21.21 6.50 -12.37
N ASP A 552 21.54 7.66 -11.84
CA ASP A 552 22.60 7.82 -10.85
C ASP A 552 21.99 7.76 -9.44
N ALA A 553 22.63 6.99 -8.55
CA ALA A 553 22.28 6.98 -7.15
C ALA A 553 23.28 7.83 -6.36
N THR A 554 22.75 8.79 -5.60
CA THR A 554 23.50 9.56 -4.63
C THR A 554 22.89 9.35 -3.26
N VAL A 555 23.68 8.84 -2.33
CA VAL A 555 23.28 8.62 -0.94
C VAL A 555 24.13 9.51 -0.04
N ALA A 556 23.49 10.33 0.79
CA ALA A 556 24.15 11.14 1.77
C ALA A 556 23.70 10.75 3.18
N PHE A 557 24.61 10.19 3.99
CA PHE A 557 24.36 9.93 5.41
C PHE A 557 24.57 11.20 6.24
N SER A 558 23.83 11.33 7.34
CA SER A 558 24.02 12.44 8.30
C SER A 558 25.23 12.23 9.20
N ARG A 559 25.68 10.99 9.35
CA ARG A 559 26.91 10.61 10.05
C ARG A 559 28.04 10.47 9.04
N GLU A 560 29.28 10.67 9.50
CA GLU A 560 30.46 10.44 8.69
C GLU A 560 30.52 8.96 8.24
N VAL A 561 30.75 8.75 6.95
CA VAL A 561 31.01 7.43 6.39
C VAL A 561 32.50 7.14 6.52
N ILE A 562 32.84 6.20 7.41
CA ILE A 562 34.22 5.75 7.60
C ILE A 562 34.67 4.95 6.37
N SER A 563 33.80 4.01 5.94
CA SER A 563 34.08 3.17 4.78
C SER A 563 32.79 2.64 4.14
N CYS A 564 32.91 2.29 2.86
CA CYS A 564 31.84 1.67 2.07
C CYS A 564 32.43 0.54 1.22
N SER A 565 31.76 -0.60 1.20
CA SER A 565 32.08 -1.76 0.35
C SER A 565 30.86 -2.22 -0.40
N GLU A 566 31.01 -2.65 -1.66
CA GLU A 566 29.95 -3.35 -2.37
C GLU A 566 29.91 -4.81 -1.94
N THR A 567 28.72 -5.37 -1.77
CA THR A 567 28.51 -6.73 -1.30
C THR A 567 27.55 -7.49 -2.21
N MET A 568 27.57 -8.82 -2.12
CA MET A 568 26.48 -9.66 -2.63
C MET A 568 25.21 -9.47 -1.80
N MET A 569 24.09 -10.07 -2.20
CA MET A 569 22.83 -10.02 -1.46
C MET A 569 22.91 -10.74 -0.09
N ASP A 570 23.79 -11.70 0.05
CA ASP A 570 24.12 -12.42 1.28
C ASP A 570 25.16 -11.70 2.17
N GLU A 571 25.47 -10.43 1.84
CA GLU A 571 26.39 -9.53 2.53
C GLU A 571 27.88 -9.92 2.39
N HIS A 572 28.24 -10.90 1.55
CA HIS A 572 29.63 -11.19 1.24
C HIS A 572 30.26 -10.00 0.50
N ILE A 573 31.38 -9.45 1.04
CA ILE A 573 32.09 -8.30 0.47
C ILE A 573 32.77 -8.71 -0.84
N THR A 574 32.51 -7.95 -1.90
CA THR A 574 33.04 -8.23 -3.26
C THR A 574 34.08 -7.21 -3.74
N THR A 575 34.14 -6.03 -3.10
CA THR A 575 35.07 -4.97 -3.47
C THR A 575 35.95 -4.58 -2.29
N GLU A 576 37.13 -4.02 -2.57
CA GLU A 576 37.94 -3.40 -1.55
C GLU A 576 37.22 -2.23 -0.88
N GLU A 577 37.48 -2.02 0.41
CA GLU A 577 36.91 -0.98 1.22
C GLU A 577 37.33 0.42 0.71
N ASN A 578 36.37 1.24 0.32
CA ASN A 578 36.60 2.63 -0.07
C ASN A 578 36.43 3.54 1.16
N GLN A 579 37.51 4.22 1.58
CA GLN A 579 37.45 5.13 2.71
C GLN A 579 36.73 6.43 2.35
N GLY A 580 35.79 6.85 3.19
CA GLY A 580 35.17 8.18 3.16
C GLY A 580 34.24 8.46 1.98
N SER A 581 33.77 7.45 1.24
CA SER A 581 32.97 7.70 0.04
C SER A 581 31.46 7.51 0.24
N ASN A 582 30.70 8.54 -0.09
CA ASN A 582 29.29 8.37 -0.39
C ASN A 582 29.14 7.60 -1.73
N LEU A 583 28.18 6.68 -1.78
CA LEU A 583 27.89 5.99 -3.02
C LEU A 583 27.46 7.02 -4.09
N SER A 584 28.13 7.01 -5.20
CA SER A 584 27.69 7.64 -6.44
C SER A 584 28.05 6.72 -7.61
N GLY A 585 27.13 6.56 -8.54
CA GLY A 585 27.41 5.80 -9.74
C GLY A 585 26.14 5.35 -10.45
N PRO A 586 26.28 4.97 -11.73
CA PRO A 586 25.16 4.60 -12.57
C PRO A 586 24.63 3.21 -12.18
N PHE A 587 23.30 3.10 -12.23
CA PHE A 587 22.55 1.86 -12.16
C PHE A 587 21.88 1.62 -13.52
N LEU A 588 22.16 0.49 -14.13
CA LEU A 588 21.47 0.07 -15.34
C LEU A 588 20.00 -0.24 -15.05
N PRO A 589 19.12 -0.24 -16.06
CA PRO A 589 17.73 -0.64 -15.90
C PRO A 589 17.60 -2.00 -15.20
N GLY A 590 16.75 -2.09 -14.18
CA GLY A 590 16.53 -3.31 -13.40
C GLY A 590 17.73 -3.78 -12.55
N GLN A 591 18.83 -3.05 -12.54
CA GLN A 591 20.01 -3.42 -11.76
C GLN A 591 19.77 -3.14 -10.27
N SER A 592 20.09 -4.13 -9.43
CA SER A 592 20.21 -3.98 -8.00
C SER A 592 21.66 -4.11 -7.53
N ARG A 593 22.08 -3.28 -6.57
CA ARG A 593 23.41 -3.34 -5.94
C ARG A 593 23.27 -3.17 -4.45
N THR A 594 24.08 -3.91 -3.70
CA THR A 594 24.08 -3.90 -2.22
C THR A 594 25.40 -3.34 -1.70
N PHE A 595 25.32 -2.52 -0.67
CA PHE A 595 26.46 -1.83 -0.07
C PHE A 595 26.44 -1.98 1.44
N SER A 596 27.62 -2.15 2.03
CA SER A 596 27.85 -2.12 3.46
C SER A 596 28.56 -0.83 3.84
N TYR A 597 27.99 -0.08 4.78
CA TYR A 597 28.50 1.21 5.26
C TYR A 597 28.89 1.11 6.73
N ARG A 598 30.15 1.49 7.03
CA ARG A 598 30.59 1.76 8.39
C ARG A 598 30.45 3.25 8.67
N LEU A 599 29.62 3.59 9.65
CA LEU A 599 29.37 4.97 10.08
C LEU A 599 30.15 5.26 11.37
N ALA A 600 30.59 6.54 11.54
CA ALA A 600 31.32 7.02 12.72
C ALA A 600 30.47 6.94 14.00
#